data_dc30afba56a2175ee1aeef89df5971cd
#
_entry.id   dc30afba56a2175ee1aeef89df5971cd
#
_cell.length_a   1.000
_cell.length_b   1.000
_cell.length_c   1.000
_cell.angle_alpha   90.00
_cell.angle_beta   90.00
_cell.angle_gamma   90.00
#
_symmetry.space_group_name_H-M   'P 1'
#
loop_
_entity.id
_entity.type
_entity.pdbx_description
1 polymer ?
#
loop_
_entity_poly.entity_id
_entity_poly.type
_entity_poly.pdbx_seq_one_letter_code
_entity_poly.pdbx_strand_id
1 'polypeptide(L)'
;MGFVSFEAEGKPQIGLLRDNGIIDLSAHIPGLFDDLKTLIASGDLRRVYEDHSHRTPDYEAEDVVFRPVVTNPAKIICVGVNYDLHRLETGRDKSAYPTLFTRFADTLTGHGQPITRPSSSIMLDYEGELALIIGAPLYRARPEETLRSVAGYTCFNDATLRDWQRHTSQFTPGKNFPSTAGLGPALILPQQCGLPDNLRIETRLNEDIMQAADTGQMIFKIPDLLSYISQFTRLGPGDIIATGTPGGVGFKRQPPVFMAPGDIVSVEIETVGKLVNPVGDDIGLRL
;
A
#
# COMPACT_ATOMS: atom_id res chain seq x y z
N MET A 1 8.94 -8.88 10.98
CA MET A 1 9.12 -9.87 9.89
C MET A 1 7.83 -10.00 9.11
N GLY A 2 7.87 -9.99 7.75
CA GLY A 2 6.67 -10.06 6.91
C GLY A 2 6.94 -10.72 5.57
N PHE A 3 5.87 -11.10 4.86
CA PHE A 3 5.97 -11.69 3.54
C PHE A 3 6.30 -10.64 2.48
N VAL A 4 7.17 -11.00 1.54
CA VAL A 4 7.59 -10.12 0.44
C VAL A 4 7.45 -10.82 -0.90
N SER A 5 7.17 -10.03 -1.94
CA SER A 5 7.40 -10.39 -3.33
C SER A 5 8.65 -9.66 -3.81
N PHE A 6 9.58 -10.39 -4.41
CA PHE A 6 10.85 -9.84 -4.85
C PHE A 6 11.33 -10.51 -6.14
N GLU A 7 12.38 -9.98 -6.71
CA GLU A 7 13.08 -10.57 -7.85
C GLU A 7 14.56 -10.74 -7.48
N ALA A 8 15.07 -11.94 -7.63
CA ALA A 8 16.46 -12.28 -7.49
C ALA A 8 16.91 -13.06 -8.74
N GLU A 9 18.10 -12.77 -9.25
CA GLU A 9 18.67 -13.41 -10.46
C GLU A 9 17.70 -13.37 -11.68
N GLY A 10 16.91 -12.28 -11.80
CA GLY A 10 15.93 -12.10 -12.87
C GLY A 10 14.67 -12.98 -12.76
N LYS A 11 14.41 -13.60 -11.60
CA LYS A 11 13.26 -14.45 -11.37
C LYS A 11 12.36 -13.88 -10.27
N PRO A 12 11.03 -13.82 -10.49
CA PRO A 12 10.08 -13.46 -9.43
C PRO A 12 10.05 -14.57 -8.36
N GLN A 13 10.07 -14.15 -7.10
CA GLN A 13 10.09 -15.01 -5.93
C GLN A 13 9.22 -14.43 -4.81
N ILE A 14 8.90 -15.27 -3.82
CA ILE A 14 8.26 -14.87 -2.56
C ILE A 14 9.17 -15.25 -1.39
N GLY A 15 9.12 -14.48 -0.32
CA GLY A 15 9.97 -14.71 0.85
C GLY A 15 9.44 -14.10 2.13
N LEU A 16 10.26 -14.21 3.18
CA LEU A 16 10.06 -13.56 4.46
C LEU A 16 11.19 -12.54 4.68
N LEU A 17 10.84 -11.27 4.78
CA LEU A 17 11.78 -10.21 5.17
C LEU A 17 11.94 -10.22 6.69
N ARG A 18 13.17 -10.37 7.16
CA ARG A 18 13.56 -10.28 8.57
C ARG A 18 14.78 -9.37 8.71
N ASP A 19 14.63 -8.27 9.42
CA ASP A 19 15.66 -7.23 9.51
C ASP A 19 16.08 -6.79 8.10
N ASN A 20 17.32 -7.01 7.71
CA ASN A 20 17.85 -6.71 6.37
C ASN A 20 18.03 -7.97 5.51
N GLY A 21 17.47 -9.12 5.89
CA GLY A 21 17.63 -10.36 5.15
C GLY A 21 16.31 -10.96 4.66
N ILE A 22 16.36 -11.71 3.58
CA ILE A 22 15.20 -12.38 2.97
C ILE A 22 15.41 -13.89 3.00
N ILE A 23 14.44 -14.61 3.59
CA ILE A 23 14.33 -16.06 3.50
C ILE A 23 13.53 -16.37 2.24
N ASP A 24 14.12 -17.08 1.29
CA ASP A 24 13.51 -17.40 0.00
C ASP A 24 12.55 -18.60 0.12
N LEU A 25 11.26 -18.31 0.26
CA LEU A 25 10.24 -19.35 0.30
C LEU A 25 10.11 -20.11 -1.02
N SER A 26 10.38 -19.47 -2.17
CA SER A 26 10.33 -20.13 -3.48
C SER A 26 11.38 -21.23 -3.60
N ALA A 27 12.55 -21.06 -2.97
CA ALA A 27 13.59 -22.08 -2.90
C ALA A 27 13.28 -23.17 -1.87
N HIS A 28 12.72 -22.80 -0.72
CA HIS A 28 12.47 -23.74 0.39
C HIS A 28 11.20 -24.58 0.22
N ILE A 29 10.22 -24.10 -0.53
CA ILE A 29 8.96 -24.81 -0.86
C ILE A 29 8.66 -24.72 -2.36
N PRO A 30 9.55 -25.25 -3.22
CA PRO A 30 9.48 -25.06 -4.66
C PRO A 30 8.20 -25.62 -5.26
N GLY A 31 7.58 -24.83 -6.15
CA GLY A 31 6.38 -25.22 -6.87
C GLY A 31 5.09 -25.30 -6.04
N LEU A 32 5.15 -24.90 -4.75
CA LEU A 32 3.96 -24.91 -3.90
C LEU A 32 3.08 -23.67 -4.14
N PHE A 33 3.72 -22.52 -4.38
CA PHE A 33 3.02 -21.25 -4.67
C PHE A 33 3.75 -20.49 -5.78
N ASP A 34 2.98 -20.01 -6.77
CA ASP A 34 3.52 -19.24 -7.90
C ASP A 34 3.84 -17.79 -7.53
N ASP A 35 3.08 -17.23 -6.60
CA ASP A 35 3.20 -15.86 -6.10
C ASP A 35 2.60 -15.71 -4.69
N LEU A 36 2.76 -14.53 -4.10
CA LEU A 36 2.22 -14.28 -2.75
C LEU A 36 0.69 -14.31 -2.73
N LYS A 37 0.02 -13.95 -3.82
CA LYS A 37 -1.45 -14.02 -3.90
C LYS A 37 -1.94 -15.47 -3.83
N THR A 38 -1.26 -16.42 -4.47
CA THR A 38 -1.58 -17.84 -4.36
C THR A 38 -1.37 -18.38 -2.95
N LEU A 39 -0.31 -17.96 -2.27
CA LEU A 39 -0.10 -18.28 -0.85
C LEU A 39 -1.19 -17.67 0.04
N ILE A 40 -1.59 -16.42 -0.20
CA ILE A 40 -2.70 -15.79 0.52
C ILE A 40 -4.00 -16.59 0.31
N ALA A 41 -4.29 -16.97 -0.93
CA ALA A 41 -5.51 -17.68 -1.30
C ALA A 41 -5.60 -19.09 -0.71
N SER A 42 -4.46 -19.75 -0.44
CA SER A 42 -4.43 -21.06 0.22
C SER A 42 -4.85 -21.00 1.69
N GLY A 43 -4.72 -19.83 2.34
CA GLY A 43 -4.92 -19.68 3.79
C GLY A 43 -3.74 -20.14 4.64
N ASP A 44 -2.62 -20.51 4.04
CA ASP A 44 -1.45 -21.10 4.70
C ASP A 44 -0.43 -20.07 5.24
N LEU A 45 -0.66 -18.76 5.10
CA LEU A 45 0.29 -17.73 5.51
C LEU A 45 0.86 -17.96 6.91
N ARG A 46 -0.01 -18.22 7.89
CA ARG A 46 0.41 -18.44 9.28
C ARG A 46 1.31 -19.68 9.40
N ARG A 47 0.90 -20.80 8.80
CA ARG A 47 1.67 -22.05 8.83
C ARG A 47 3.04 -21.87 8.17
N VAL A 48 3.07 -21.28 6.96
CA VAL A 48 4.34 -21.02 6.24
C VAL A 48 5.24 -20.08 7.04
N TYR A 49 4.69 -19.06 7.69
CA TYR A 49 5.45 -18.19 8.58
C TYR A 49 6.07 -18.97 9.76
N GLU A 50 5.26 -19.76 10.48
CA GLU A 50 5.71 -20.54 11.64
C GLU A 50 6.80 -21.56 11.25
N ASP A 51 6.64 -22.24 10.10
CA ASP A 51 7.55 -23.27 9.60
C ASP A 51 8.89 -22.71 9.11
N HIS A 52 8.96 -21.44 8.65
CA HIS A 52 10.13 -20.90 7.96
C HIS A 52 10.78 -19.69 8.65
N SER A 53 10.09 -18.99 9.53
CA SER A 53 10.59 -17.74 10.13
C SER A 53 11.90 -17.86 10.93
N HIS A 54 12.26 -19.07 11.35
CA HIS A 54 13.48 -19.33 12.10
C HIS A 54 14.73 -19.58 11.22
N ARG A 55 14.54 -19.67 9.89
CA ARG A 55 15.64 -19.94 8.95
C ARG A 55 16.61 -18.76 8.86
N THR A 56 17.82 -19.05 8.43
CA THR A 56 18.79 -18.02 8.05
C THR A 56 18.35 -17.39 6.73
N PRO A 57 18.48 -16.06 6.56
CA PRO A 57 18.25 -15.42 5.29
C PRO A 57 19.13 -15.97 4.17
N ASP A 58 18.57 -16.08 2.98
CA ASP A 58 19.24 -16.54 1.76
C ASP A 58 19.82 -15.35 0.97
N TYR A 59 19.22 -14.14 1.11
CA TYR A 59 19.65 -12.91 0.46
C TYR A 59 19.70 -11.77 1.46
N GLU A 60 20.60 -10.81 1.22
CA GLU A 60 20.49 -9.47 1.82
C GLU A 60 19.39 -8.67 1.08
N ALA A 61 18.67 -7.83 1.79
CA ALA A 61 17.56 -7.07 1.21
C ALA A 61 18.02 -6.08 0.11
N GLU A 62 19.27 -5.63 0.17
CA GLU A 62 19.86 -4.73 -0.83
C GLU A 62 20.26 -5.44 -2.15
N ASP A 63 20.38 -6.76 -2.13
CA ASP A 63 20.80 -7.56 -3.30
C ASP A 63 19.60 -8.00 -4.17
N VAL A 64 18.38 -7.65 -3.78
CA VAL A 64 17.16 -8.03 -4.50
C VAL A 64 16.34 -6.82 -4.94
N VAL A 65 15.45 -7.05 -5.91
CA VAL A 65 14.48 -6.04 -6.37
C VAL A 65 13.14 -6.32 -5.72
N PHE A 66 12.69 -5.47 -4.79
CA PHE A 66 11.35 -5.60 -4.22
C PHE A 66 10.28 -5.33 -5.27
N ARG A 67 9.30 -6.20 -5.31
CA ARG A 67 8.07 -6.03 -6.09
C ARG A 67 6.95 -5.52 -5.16
N PRO A 68 5.84 -4.98 -5.70
CA PRO A 68 4.65 -4.77 -4.89
C PRO A 68 4.28 -6.04 -4.14
N VAL A 69 3.88 -5.94 -2.87
CA VAL A 69 3.55 -7.11 -2.02
C VAL A 69 2.61 -8.09 -2.74
N VAL A 70 1.57 -7.58 -3.38
CA VAL A 70 0.73 -8.33 -4.33
C VAL A 70 0.93 -7.72 -5.71
N THR A 71 1.47 -8.49 -6.64
CA THR A 71 1.83 -8.01 -7.98
C THR A 71 0.68 -8.01 -8.98
N ASN A 72 -0.39 -8.78 -8.69
CA ASN A 72 -1.52 -9.01 -9.59
C ASN A 72 -2.88 -8.94 -8.85
N PRO A 73 -3.16 -7.84 -8.09
CA PRO A 73 -4.43 -7.69 -7.41
C PRO A 73 -5.58 -7.62 -8.42
N ALA A 74 -6.72 -8.27 -8.09
CA ALA A 74 -7.92 -8.16 -8.92
C ALA A 74 -8.61 -6.81 -8.71
N LYS A 75 -8.51 -6.25 -7.49
CA LYS A 75 -9.05 -4.94 -7.13
C LYS A 75 -8.07 -4.18 -6.25
N ILE A 76 -7.97 -2.89 -6.51
CA ILE A 76 -7.35 -1.90 -5.62
C ILE A 76 -8.42 -0.85 -5.38
N ILE A 77 -8.97 -0.82 -4.16
CA ILE A 77 -10.01 0.13 -3.77
C ILE A 77 -9.40 1.09 -2.75
N CYS A 78 -9.44 2.37 -3.06
CA CYS A 78 -8.88 3.43 -2.24
C CYS A 78 -10.00 4.28 -1.63
N VAL A 79 -9.76 4.75 -0.40
CA VAL A 79 -10.71 5.57 0.36
C VAL A 79 -10.23 7.00 0.38
N GLY A 80 -10.93 7.89 -0.30
CA GLY A 80 -10.63 9.32 -0.29
C GLY A 80 -11.18 10.01 0.96
N VAL A 81 -10.41 10.95 1.52
CA VAL A 81 -10.86 11.86 2.60
C VAL A 81 -11.32 11.11 3.86
N ASN A 82 -10.48 10.22 4.37
CA ASN A 82 -10.80 9.41 5.55
C ASN A 82 -10.18 9.90 6.87
N TYR A 83 -9.59 11.09 6.90
CA TYR A 83 -9.08 11.75 8.11
C TYR A 83 -9.65 13.15 8.23
N ASP A 84 -10.09 13.56 9.44
CA ASP A 84 -10.72 14.86 9.62
C ASP A 84 -9.78 16.03 9.28
N LEU A 85 -8.49 15.94 9.63
CA LEU A 85 -7.52 16.99 9.27
C LEU A 85 -7.39 17.10 7.75
N HIS A 86 -7.33 15.98 7.02
CA HIS A 86 -7.28 15.98 5.56
C HIS A 86 -8.58 16.53 4.93
N ARG A 87 -9.73 16.19 5.52
CA ARG A 87 -11.03 16.73 5.11
C ARG A 87 -11.07 18.25 5.25
N LEU A 88 -10.62 18.77 6.40
CA LEU A 88 -10.62 20.21 6.69
C LEU A 88 -9.66 20.99 5.77
N GLU A 89 -8.42 20.51 5.59
CA GLU A 89 -7.43 21.17 4.72
C GLU A 89 -7.87 21.20 3.25
N THR A 90 -8.63 20.18 2.81
CA THR A 90 -9.16 20.10 1.44
C THR A 90 -10.48 20.84 1.26
N GLY A 91 -11.08 21.37 2.35
CA GLY A 91 -12.34 22.13 2.33
C GLY A 91 -13.55 21.28 1.96
N ARG A 92 -13.55 19.99 2.33
CA ARG A 92 -14.65 19.08 2.02
C ARG A 92 -15.60 18.96 3.19
N ASP A 93 -16.89 18.84 2.88
CA ASP A 93 -17.93 18.55 3.87
C ASP A 93 -17.80 17.12 4.37
N LYS A 94 -18.35 16.87 5.57
CA LYS A 94 -18.44 15.52 6.13
C LYS A 94 -19.47 14.71 5.34
N SER A 95 -19.02 13.59 4.77
CA SER A 95 -19.89 12.67 4.04
C SER A 95 -20.45 11.60 4.99
N ALA A 96 -21.68 11.14 4.70
CA ALA A 96 -22.29 10.00 5.40
C ALA A 96 -21.71 8.65 4.92
N TYR A 97 -21.06 8.63 3.77
CA TYR A 97 -20.49 7.43 3.15
C TYR A 97 -19.05 7.68 2.72
N PRO A 98 -18.18 6.65 2.70
CA PRO A 98 -16.81 6.78 2.23
C PRO A 98 -16.77 7.12 0.74
N THR A 99 -15.90 8.05 0.37
CA THR A 99 -15.57 8.31 -1.03
C THR A 99 -14.64 7.21 -1.51
N LEU A 100 -15.02 6.47 -2.54
CA LEU A 100 -14.23 5.36 -3.08
C LEU A 100 -13.77 5.66 -4.50
N PHE A 101 -12.57 5.21 -4.83
CA PHE A 101 -12.03 5.19 -6.18
C PHE A 101 -11.13 3.97 -6.36
N THR A 102 -10.70 3.70 -7.58
CA THR A 102 -9.89 2.52 -7.89
C THR A 102 -8.55 2.91 -8.48
N ARG A 103 -7.55 2.03 -8.28
CA ARG A 103 -6.30 2.01 -9.01
C ARG A 103 -6.19 0.75 -9.86
N PHE A 104 -5.40 0.82 -10.91
CA PHE A 104 -5.03 -0.32 -11.73
C PHE A 104 -3.73 -0.94 -11.23
N ALA A 105 -3.53 -2.23 -11.47
CA ALA A 105 -2.37 -2.96 -10.95
C ALA A 105 -1.03 -2.43 -11.46
N ASP A 106 -0.97 -1.91 -12.68
CA ASP A 106 0.23 -1.33 -13.30
C ASP A 106 0.68 0.00 -12.68
N THR A 107 -0.15 0.59 -11.81
CA THR A 107 0.26 1.77 -11.03
C THR A 107 1.17 1.42 -9.87
N LEU A 108 1.22 0.15 -9.45
CA LEU A 108 1.99 -0.27 -8.29
C LEU A 108 3.48 -0.36 -8.56
N THR A 109 4.28 0.08 -7.57
CA THR A 109 5.73 -0.12 -7.52
C THR A 109 6.15 -0.64 -6.14
N GLY A 110 7.24 -1.41 -6.06
CA GLY A 110 7.74 -2.02 -4.83
C GLY A 110 8.60 -1.06 -4.00
N HIS A 111 8.96 -1.51 -2.81
CA HIS A 111 9.92 -0.82 -1.95
C HIS A 111 11.27 -0.63 -2.68
N GLY A 112 11.92 0.53 -2.51
CA GLY A 112 13.18 0.85 -3.17
C GLY A 112 13.07 1.14 -4.67
N GLN A 113 11.91 0.84 -5.30
CA GLN A 113 11.70 1.11 -6.71
C GLN A 113 11.14 2.51 -6.93
N PRO A 114 11.43 3.16 -8.07
CA PRO A 114 11.01 4.54 -8.30
C PRO A 114 9.49 4.69 -8.38
N ILE A 115 8.98 5.75 -7.74
CA ILE A 115 7.70 6.36 -8.10
C ILE A 115 7.97 7.27 -9.31
N THR A 116 7.27 7.03 -10.41
CA THR A 116 7.48 7.75 -11.66
C THR A 116 6.69 9.05 -11.69
N ARG A 117 7.40 10.18 -11.88
CA ARG A 117 6.75 11.44 -12.21
C ARG A 117 6.58 11.54 -13.71
N PRO A 118 5.35 11.46 -14.26
CA PRO A 118 5.14 11.56 -15.69
C PRO A 118 5.47 12.96 -16.21
N SER A 119 6.03 13.04 -17.40
CA SER A 119 6.40 14.31 -18.06
C SER A 119 5.20 15.26 -18.28
N SER A 120 3.98 14.73 -18.24
CA SER A 120 2.72 15.48 -18.42
C SER A 120 2.31 16.29 -17.20
N SER A 121 2.97 16.16 -16.04
CA SER A 121 2.64 16.91 -14.82
C SER A 121 3.84 17.10 -13.90
N ILE A 122 3.87 18.26 -13.27
CA ILE A 122 4.82 18.60 -12.18
C ILE A 122 4.14 18.56 -10.81
N MET A 123 2.87 18.14 -10.73
CA MET A 123 2.05 18.20 -9.52
C MET A 123 1.88 16.81 -8.87
N LEU A 124 2.94 16.00 -8.89
CA LEU A 124 2.98 14.71 -8.21
C LEU A 124 3.08 14.93 -6.69
N ASP A 125 2.08 14.49 -5.96
CA ASP A 125 1.93 14.66 -4.51
C ASP A 125 1.94 13.30 -3.80
N TYR A 126 2.40 13.26 -2.55
CA TYR A 126 2.44 12.07 -1.69
C TYR A 126 1.14 11.90 -0.90
N GLU A 127 0.77 10.67 -0.61
CA GLU A 127 -0.33 10.29 0.28
C GLU A 127 -0.01 8.98 0.99
N GLY A 128 0.57 9.07 2.20
CA GLY A 128 0.89 7.90 3.01
C GLY A 128 -0.37 7.28 3.63
N GLU A 129 -0.53 5.96 3.49
CA GLU A 129 -1.70 5.22 3.92
C GLU A 129 -1.36 3.86 4.50
N LEU A 130 -2.21 3.35 5.40
CA LEU A 130 -2.27 1.95 5.72
C LEU A 130 -3.04 1.22 4.61
N ALA A 131 -2.50 0.13 4.08
CA ALA A 131 -3.21 -0.75 3.17
C ALA A 131 -3.48 -2.12 3.81
N LEU A 132 -4.66 -2.65 3.50
CA LEU A 132 -5.12 -3.98 3.90
C LEU A 132 -5.03 -4.90 2.68
N ILE A 133 -4.54 -6.12 2.90
CA ILE A 133 -4.61 -7.18 1.90
C ILE A 133 -5.68 -8.18 2.35
N ILE A 134 -6.65 -8.44 1.48
CA ILE A 134 -7.72 -9.40 1.75
C ILE A 134 -7.17 -10.83 1.65
N GLY A 135 -7.52 -11.67 2.60
CA GLY A 135 -7.05 -13.06 2.72
C GLY A 135 -8.13 -14.09 2.48
N ALA A 136 -9.37 -13.74 2.75
CA ALA A 136 -10.51 -14.65 2.55
C ALA A 136 -11.68 -13.92 1.89
N PRO A 137 -12.55 -14.64 1.15
CA PRO A 137 -13.70 -14.03 0.50
C PRO A 137 -14.59 -13.27 1.47
N LEU A 138 -14.98 -12.04 1.08
CA LEU A 138 -15.85 -11.17 1.86
C LEU A 138 -16.96 -10.59 0.97
N TYR A 139 -18.22 -10.80 1.35
CA TYR A 139 -19.37 -10.28 0.62
C TYR A 139 -20.56 -10.07 1.57
N ARG A 140 -21.12 -8.88 1.58
CA ARG A 140 -22.25 -8.46 2.43
C ARG A 140 -22.03 -8.79 3.91
N ALA A 141 -20.80 -8.56 4.38
CA ALA A 141 -20.40 -8.86 5.74
C ALA A 141 -20.79 -7.72 6.68
N ARG A 142 -21.09 -8.05 7.92
CA ARG A 142 -21.25 -7.08 9.00
C ARG A 142 -19.89 -6.62 9.51
N PRO A 143 -19.76 -5.41 10.09
CA PRO A 143 -18.47 -4.87 10.55
C PRO A 143 -17.67 -5.84 11.42
N GLU A 144 -18.31 -6.50 12.38
CA GLU A 144 -17.67 -7.44 13.31
C GLU A 144 -17.13 -8.73 12.67
N GLU A 145 -17.50 -8.98 11.42
CA GLU A 145 -17.08 -10.16 10.65
C GLU A 145 -15.88 -9.89 9.74
N THR A 146 -15.54 -8.61 9.48
CA THR A 146 -14.67 -8.23 8.37
C THR A 146 -13.20 -8.51 8.63
N LEU A 147 -12.68 -8.21 9.82
CA LEU A 147 -11.25 -8.30 10.13
C LEU A 147 -10.69 -9.72 9.99
N ARG A 148 -11.49 -10.75 10.17
CA ARG A 148 -11.08 -12.15 9.96
C ARG A 148 -10.73 -12.47 8.49
N SER A 149 -11.17 -11.62 7.56
CA SER A 149 -10.87 -11.78 6.13
C SER A 149 -9.62 -11.02 5.70
N VAL A 150 -8.92 -10.34 6.61
CA VAL A 150 -7.69 -9.60 6.34
C VAL A 150 -6.49 -10.55 6.47
N ALA A 151 -5.71 -10.69 5.40
CA ALA A 151 -4.44 -11.44 5.40
C ALA A 151 -3.35 -10.70 6.18
N GLY A 152 -3.33 -9.38 6.09
CA GLY A 152 -2.34 -8.54 6.75
C GLY A 152 -2.37 -7.10 6.28
N TYR A 153 -1.36 -6.36 6.74
CA TYR A 153 -1.21 -4.93 6.56
C TYR A 153 0.13 -4.61 5.88
N THR A 154 0.16 -3.50 5.14
CA THR A 154 1.37 -2.98 4.51
C THR A 154 1.30 -1.46 4.37
N CYS A 155 2.43 -0.79 4.14
CA CYS A 155 2.43 0.63 3.84
C CYS A 155 2.05 0.85 2.37
N PHE A 156 1.39 1.98 2.11
CA PHE A 156 1.00 2.40 0.78
C PHE A 156 1.25 3.90 0.60
N ASN A 157 1.73 4.30 -0.56
CA ASN A 157 1.77 5.70 -0.97
C ASN A 157 0.84 5.87 -2.17
N ASP A 158 -0.33 6.46 -1.94
CA ASP A 158 -1.35 6.73 -2.96
C ASP A 158 -1.02 8.02 -3.75
N ALA A 159 0.23 8.09 -4.28
CA ALA A 159 0.71 9.30 -4.91
C ALA A 159 -0.18 9.75 -6.07
N THR A 160 -0.33 11.07 -6.19
CA THR A 160 -1.43 11.68 -6.95
C THR A 160 -0.92 12.80 -7.85
N LEU A 161 -1.30 12.79 -9.12
CA LEU A 161 -1.15 13.92 -10.02
C LEU A 161 -2.32 14.88 -9.78
N ARG A 162 -2.08 15.98 -9.05
CA ARG A 162 -3.16 16.86 -8.54
C ARG A 162 -3.93 17.62 -9.61
N ASP A 163 -3.27 18.02 -10.67
CA ASP A 163 -3.91 18.62 -11.84
C ASP A 163 -4.85 17.62 -12.54
N TRP A 164 -4.37 16.42 -12.83
CA TRP A 164 -5.14 15.36 -13.46
C TRP A 164 -6.30 14.87 -12.58
N GLN A 165 -6.10 14.79 -11.26
CA GLN A 165 -7.15 14.43 -10.30
C GLN A 165 -8.35 15.38 -10.36
N ARG A 166 -8.14 16.64 -10.80
CA ARG A 166 -9.14 17.69 -10.79
C ARG A 166 -9.75 18.00 -12.16
N HIS A 167 -9.40 17.25 -13.20
CA HIS A 167 -10.00 17.43 -14.52
C HIS A 167 -11.52 17.26 -14.48
N THR A 168 -11.98 16.32 -13.63
CA THR A 168 -13.42 16.05 -13.44
C THR A 168 -13.69 15.75 -11.95
N SER A 169 -14.92 15.33 -11.63
CA SER A 169 -15.25 14.84 -10.28
C SER A 169 -14.66 13.46 -9.95
N GLN A 170 -14.14 12.74 -10.96
CA GLN A 170 -13.57 11.41 -10.81
C GLN A 170 -12.05 11.49 -10.65
N PHE A 171 -11.50 10.83 -9.63
CA PHE A 171 -10.05 10.86 -9.32
C PHE A 171 -9.20 10.01 -10.25
N THR A 172 -9.83 9.11 -11.00
CA THR A 172 -9.17 8.07 -11.81
C THR A 172 -7.98 8.57 -12.63
N PRO A 173 -8.05 9.70 -13.40
CA PRO A 173 -6.90 10.14 -14.18
C PRO A 173 -5.68 10.51 -13.33
N GLY A 174 -5.88 11.16 -12.19
CA GLY A 174 -4.79 11.58 -11.31
C GLY A 174 -4.18 10.45 -10.46
N LYS A 175 -4.80 9.28 -10.44
CA LYS A 175 -4.43 8.14 -9.60
C LYS A 175 -3.89 6.94 -10.39
N ASN A 176 -3.92 6.97 -11.74
CA ASN A 176 -3.65 5.78 -12.54
C ASN A 176 -2.57 5.95 -13.62
N PHE A 177 -1.56 6.77 -13.34
CA PHE A 177 -0.34 6.73 -14.11
C PHE A 177 0.50 5.51 -13.67
N PRO A 178 1.18 4.82 -14.61
CA PRO A 178 2.01 3.66 -14.27
C PRO A 178 3.09 3.99 -13.24
N SER A 179 3.37 3.04 -12.34
CA SER A 179 4.41 3.14 -11.30
C SER A 179 4.33 4.39 -10.44
N THR A 180 3.12 4.85 -10.10
CA THR A 180 2.89 6.03 -9.24
C THR A 180 2.45 5.67 -7.83
N ALA A 181 2.23 4.39 -7.50
CA ALA A 181 1.78 3.98 -6.17
C ALA A 181 2.76 3.00 -5.53
N GLY A 182 3.40 3.39 -4.43
CA GLY A 182 4.27 2.50 -3.65
C GLY A 182 3.47 1.53 -2.78
N LEU A 183 3.79 0.23 -2.80
CA LEU A 183 3.16 -0.81 -1.97
C LEU A 183 4.21 -1.74 -1.36
N GLY A 184 4.36 -1.74 -0.05
CA GLY A 184 5.36 -2.56 0.65
C GLY A 184 5.84 -1.98 1.98
N PRO A 185 7.02 -2.39 2.50
CA PRO A 185 7.93 -3.37 1.91
C PRO A 185 7.41 -4.80 2.02
N ALA A 186 6.60 -5.12 3.04
CA ALA A 186 6.16 -6.47 3.36
C ALA A 186 4.69 -6.52 3.78
N LEU A 187 4.07 -7.68 3.66
CA LEU A 187 2.79 -8.02 4.27
C LEU A 187 3.03 -8.50 5.71
N ILE A 188 2.54 -7.74 6.67
CA ILE A 188 2.61 -8.05 8.10
C ILE A 188 1.32 -8.72 8.55
N LEU A 189 1.43 -9.89 9.18
CA LEU A 189 0.26 -10.63 9.64
C LEU A 189 -0.47 -9.88 10.77
N PRO A 190 -1.81 -10.01 10.89
CA PRO A 190 -2.58 -9.32 11.92
C PRO A 190 -2.08 -9.61 13.34
N GLN A 191 -1.59 -10.81 13.61
CA GLN A 191 -1.05 -11.22 14.93
C GLN A 191 0.24 -10.47 15.30
N GLN A 192 0.99 -9.96 14.33
CA GLN A 192 2.23 -9.21 14.52
C GLN A 192 1.98 -7.71 14.64
N CYS A 193 0.96 -7.20 13.95
CA CYS A 193 0.60 -5.79 13.91
C CYS A 193 -0.23 -5.36 15.13
N GLY A 194 -1.03 -6.27 15.70
CA GLY A 194 -2.06 -5.93 16.67
C GLY A 194 -3.31 -5.33 16.02
N LEU A 195 -4.07 -4.54 16.77
CA LEU A 195 -5.25 -3.84 16.24
C LEU A 195 -4.82 -2.67 15.36
N PRO A 196 -5.32 -2.56 14.12
CA PRO A 196 -4.90 -1.55 13.15
C PRO A 196 -5.53 -0.17 13.38
N ASP A 197 -6.20 0.05 14.51
CA ASP A 197 -6.98 1.24 14.81
C ASP A 197 -6.28 2.24 15.75
N ASN A 198 -4.99 2.02 16.04
CA ASN A 198 -4.17 2.90 16.86
C ASN A 198 -2.68 2.82 16.49
N LEU A 199 -2.37 2.85 15.21
CA LEU A 199 -0.99 2.80 14.70
C LEU A 199 -0.55 4.19 14.27
N ARG A 200 0.64 4.62 14.71
CA ARG A 200 1.24 5.86 14.22
C ARG A 200 1.61 5.68 12.74
N ILE A 201 1.23 6.66 11.92
CA ILE A 201 1.58 6.77 10.50
C ILE A 201 2.32 8.08 10.27
N GLU A 202 3.45 8.02 9.57
CA GLU A 202 4.26 9.16 9.21
C GLU A 202 4.68 9.08 7.74
N THR A 203 4.57 10.20 7.02
CA THR A 203 5.08 10.34 5.66
C THR A 203 6.18 11.40 5.66
N ARG A 204 7.33 11.06 5.06
CA ARG A 204 8.44 12.01 4.85
C ARG A 204 8.69 12.22 3.37
N LEU A 205 9.09 13.44 3.05
CA LEU A 205 9.71 13.79 1.78
C LEU A 205 11.14 14.25 2.10
N ASN A 206 12.12 13.49 1.65
CA ASN A 206 13.50 13.60 2.09
C ASN A 206 13.59 13.48 3.64
N GLU A 207 14.14 14.46 4.31
CA GLU A 207 14.25 14.45 5.77
C GLU A 207 13.02 15.05 6.50
N ASP A 208 12.13 15.74 5.76
CA ASP A 208 11.03 16.50 6.34
C ASP A 208 9.80 15.63 6.61
N ILE A 209 9.23 15.73 7.81
CA ILE A 209 7.93 15.13 8.12
C ILE A 209 6.84 15.93 7.43
N MET A 210 6.14 15.27 6.53
CA MET A 210 5.05 15.87 5.75
C MET A 210 3.68 15.53 6.31
N GLN A 211 3.48 14.31 6.75
CA GLN A 211 2.23 13.85 7.38
C GLN A 211 2.58 13.08 8.65
N ALA A 212 1.81 13.29 9.72
CA ALA A 212 1.90 12.52 10.95
C ALA A 212 0.51 12.41 11.57
N ALA A 213 0.08 11.20 11.87
CA ALA A 213 -1.24 10.91 12.43
C ALA A 213 -1.26 9.55 13.13
N ASP A 214 -2.43 9.19 13.60
CA ASP A 214 -2.76 7.88 14.13
C ASP A 214 -3.93 7.28 13.35
N THR A 215 -3.90 5.98 13.05
CA THR A 215 -4.99 5.30 12.32
C THR A 215 -6.32 5.36 13.07
N GLY A 216 -6.27 5.57 14.39
CA GLY A 216 -7.46 5.84 15.20
C GLY A 216 -8.19 7.14 14.84
N GLN A 217 -7.58 8.04 14.08
CA GLN A 217 -8.19 9.29 13.60
C GLN A 217 -8.98 9.12 12.29
N MET A 218 -9.04 7.91 11.73
CA MET A 218 -9.89 7.62 10.56
C MET A 218 -11.35 7.95 10.84
N ILE A 219 -12.02 8.61 9.89
CA ILE A 219 -13.44 8.94 9.93
C ILE A 219 -14.28 7.65 9.86
N PHE A 220 -14.01 6.84 8.83
CA PHE A 220 -14.59 5.51 8.67
C PHE A 220 -13.57 4.47 9.13
N LYS A 221 -13.91 3.71 10.16
CA LYS A 221 -13.04 2.67 10.70
C LYS A 221 -12.93 1.48 9.75
N ILE A 222 -11.85 0.72 9.85
CA ILE A 222 -11.56 -0.41 8.95
C ILE A 222 -12.71 -1.41 8.87
N PRO A 223 -13.34 -1.85 9.99
CA PRO A 223 -14.48 -2.75 9.91
C PRO A 223 -15.67 -2.17 9.12
N ASP A 224 -15.95 -0.88 9.30
CA ASP A 224 -17.06 -0.20 8.61
C ASP A 224 -16.76 -0.05 7.11
N LEU A 225 -15.49 0.28 6.75
CA LEU A 225 -15.05 0.35 5.35
C LEU A 225 -15.22 -0.98 4.64
N LEU A 226 -14.69 -2.05 5.22
CA LEU A 226 -14.77 -3.39 4.63
C LEU A 226 -16.22 -3.87 4.54
N SER A 227 -17.04 -3.61 5.57
CA SER A 227 -18.47 -3.90 5.53
C SER A 227 -19.13 -3.16 4.38
N TYR A 228 -18.95 -1.83 4.28
CA TYR A 228 -19.53 -1.00 3.21
C TYR A 228 -19.10 -1.47 1.82
N ILE A 229 -17.81 -1.67 1.59
CA ILE A 229 -17.29 -2.11 0.30
C ILE A 229 -17.86 -3.48 -0.08
N SER A 230 -17.97 -4.39 0.88
CA SER A 230 -18.50 -5.73 0.64
C SER A 230 -19.98 -5.79 0.26
N GLN A 231 -20.76 -4.71 0.47
CA GLN A 231 -22.17 -4.67 0.09
C GLN A 231 -22.36 -4.67 -1.43
N PHE A 232 -21.47 -3.99 -2.17
CA PHE A 232 -21.62 -3.82 -3.62
C PHE A 232 -20.63 -4.63 -4.46
N THR A 233 -19.53 -5.11 -3.86
CA THR A 233 -18.55 -5.95 -4.57
C THR A 233 -18.06 -7.10 -3.70
N ARG A 234 -17.73 -8.23 -4.31
CA ARG A 234 -17.05 -9.32 -3.61
C ARG A 234 -15.57 -8.99 -3.51
N LEU A 235 -15.02 -9.06 -2.31
CA LEU A 235 -13.58 -9.01 -2.07
C LEU A 235 -13.03 -10.43 -1.99
N GLY A 236 -11.83 -10.63 -2.51
CA GLY A 236 -11.16 -11.93 -2.55
C GLY A 236 -9.68 -11.83 -2.20
N PRO A 237 -9.00 -12.97 -2.03
CA PRO A 237 -7.59 -13.02 -1.70
C PRO A 237 -6.73 -12.19 -2.64
N GLY A 238 -5.87 -11.34 -2.06
CA GLY A 238 -5.00 -10.43 -2.80
C GLY A 238 -5.64 -9.12 -3.25
N ASP A 239 -6.95 -8.88 -3.01
CA ASP A 239 -7.52 -7.54 -3.20
C ASP A 239 -6.94 -6.58 -2.17
N ILE A 240 -6.73 -5.32 -2.57
CA ILE A 240 -6.07 -4.27 -1.78
C ILE A 240 -7.10 -3.20 -1.42
N ILE A 241 -7.12 -2.81 -0.15
CA ILE A 241 -7.91 -1.67 0.35
C ILE A 241 -6.95 -0.65 0.97
N ALA A 242 -6.80 0.49 0.33
CA ALA A 242 -6.06 1.65 0.86
C ALA A 242 -7.02 2.50 1.69
N THR A 243 -6.64 2.82 2.94
CA THR A 243 -7.60 3.30 3.97
C THR A 243 -7.75 4.80 4.03
N GLY A 244 -7.04 5.53 3.17
CA GLY A 244 -7.03 6.99 3.16
C GLY A 244 -5.82 7.59 3.85
N THR A 245 -5.49 8.81 3.46
CA THR A 245 -4.30 9.57 3.92
C THR A 245 -4.66 10.60 4.98
N PRO A 246 -3.78 10.87 5.96
CA PRO A 246 -3.94 11.96 6.92
C PRO A 246 -3.72 13.34 6.28
N GLY A 247 -3.94 14.40 7.06
CA GLY A 247 -3.62 15.78 6.69
C GLY A 247 -2.11 16.01 6.49
N GLY A 248 -1.77 17.09 5.77
CA GLY A 248 -0.40 17.49 5.47
C GLY A 248 0.04 17.21 4.04
N VAL A 249 -0.90 16.92 3.14
CA VAL A 249 -0.62 16.72 1.71
C VAL A 249 0.05 17.95 1.08
N GLY A 250 0.95 17.70 0.12
CA GLY A 250 1.83 18.71 -0.44
C GLY A 250 1.10 19.85 -1.14
N PHE A 251 0.04 19.57 -1.90
CA PHE A 251 -0.68 20.60 -2.64
C PHE A 251 -1.44 21.61 -1.77
N LYS A 252 -1.63 21.32 -0.48
CA LYS A 252 -2.28 22.22 0.49
C LYS A 252 -1.29 23.04 1.32
N ARG A 253 0.00 22.76 1.20
CA ARG A 253 1.05 23.55 1.87
C ARG A 253 1.19 24.94 1.24
N GLN A 254 1.81 25.86 1.96
CA GLN A 254 2.06 27.21 1.51
C GLN A 254 3.55 27.55 1.67
N PRO A 255 4.33 27.59 0.56
CA PRO A 255 3.91 27.28 -0.80
C PRO A 255 3.61 25.77 -0.98
N PRO A 256 2.87 25.37 -2.04
CA PRO A 256 2.65 23.97 -2.36
C PRO A 256 3.97 23.22 -2.57
N VAL A 257 4.02 21.96 -2.11
CA VAL A 257 5.18 21.07 -2.24
C VAL A 257 4.78 19.86 -3.08
N PHE A 258 5.55 19.56 -4.12
CA PHE A 258 5.34 18.41 -4.99
C PHE A 258 6.64 17.62 -5.08
N MET A 259 6.52 16.30 -5.22
CA MET A 259 7.65 15.41 -5.42
C MET A 259 8.30 15.66 -6.80
N ALA A 260 9.61 15.72 -6.80
CA ALA A 260 10.44 15.91 -8.00
C ALA A 260 11.45 14.77 -8.15
N PRO A 261 11.92 14.46 -9.36
CA PRO A 261 12.98 13.49 -9.55
C PRO A 261 14.20 13.80 -8.71
N GLY A 262 14.73 12.76 -8.04
CA GLY A 262 15.79 12.87 -7.06
C GLY A 262 15.32 12.96 -5.61
N ASP A 263 14.05 13.24 -5.36
CA ASP A 263 13.47 13.16 -4.01
C ASP A 263 13.34 11.70 -3.55
N ILE A 264 13.28 11.53 -2.23
CA ILE A 264 12.96 10.26 -1.58
C ILE A 264 11.70 10.45 -0.73
N VAL A 265 10.67 9.67 -1.01
CA VAL A 265 9.45 9.65 -0.19
C VAL A 265 9.41 8.38 0.63
N SER A 266 9.02 8.49 1.90
CA SER A 266 8.81 7.33 2.76
C SER A 266 7.49 7.39 3.51
N VAL A 267 6.88 6.22 3.69
CA VAL A 267 5.69 6.00 4.53
C VAL A 267 6.06 4.99 5.59
N GLU A 268 6.02 5.40 6.85
CA GLU A 268 6.33 4.55 7.99
C GLU A 268 5.08 4.36 8.86
N ILE A 269 4.77 3.11 9.17
CA ILE A 269 3.64 2.75 10.01
C ILE A 269 4.11 1.84 11.12
N GLU A 270 3.80 2.22 12.35
CA GLU A 270 4.15 1.48 13.56
C GLU A 270 3.78 0.00 13.43
N THR A 271 4.71 -0.89 13.77
CA THR A 271 4.60 -2.37 13.66
C THR A 271 4.39 -2.93 12.26
N VAL A 272 4.11 -2.10 11.25
CA VAL A 272 3.93 -2.53 9.84
C VAL A 272 5.22 -2.40 9.04
N GLY A 273 5.97 -1.30 9.23
CA GLY A 273 7.25 -1.10 8.57
C GLY A 273 7.38 0.24 7.87
N LYS A 274 8.41 0.34 7.03
CA LYS A 274 8.75 1.57 6.31
C LYS A 274 8.91 1.29 4.82
N LEU A 275 8.00 1.83 4.03
CA LEU A 275 8.09 1.89 2.57
C LEU A 275 8.95 3.10 2.19
N VAL A 276 9.93 2.90 1.33
CA VAL A 276 10.79 3.97 0.81
C VAL A 276 10.81 3.88 -0.71
N ASN A 277 10.60 4.99 -1.39
CA ASN A 277 10.68 5.07 -2.85
C ASN A 277 11.45 6.32 -3.28
N PRO A 278 12.46 6.20 -4.15
CA PRO A 278 12.99 7.35 -4.87
C PRO A 278 11.94 7.85 -5.87
N VAL A 279 11.98 9.13 -6.20
CA VAL A 279 11.18 9.70 -7.27
C VAL A 279 12.02 9.76 -8.55
N GLY A 280 11.52 9.16 -9.61
CA GLY A 280 12.17 9.14 -10.91
C GLY A 280 11.39 9.89 -11.99
N ASP A 281 12.07 10.22 -13.07
CA ASP A 281 11.42 10.73 -14.29
C ASP A 281 10.81 9.59 -15.11
N ASP A 282 9.80 9.94 -15.89
CA ASP A 282 9.28 9.10 -16.97
C ASP A 282 10.32 8.98 -18.08
N ILE A 283 11.33 8.14 -17.85
CA ILE A 283 12.35 7.82 -18.87
C ILE A 283 11.72 6.83 -19.85
N GLY A 284 10.78 7.36 -20.65
CA GLY A 284 10.41 6.72 -21.89
C GLY A 284 9.94 5.28 -21.80
N LEU A 285 8.81 5.01 -21.13
CA LEU A 285 7.89 3.97 -21.58
C LEU A 285 7.29 4.42 -22.94
N ARG A 286 8.13 4.64 -23.93
CA ARG A 286 7.69 4.63 -25.32
C ARG A 286 7.60 3.16 -25.72
N LEU A 287 6.37 2.67 -25.71
CA LEU A 287 5.99 1.42 -26.35
C LEU A 287 6.42 1.43 -27.83
#